data_e116df01e2c1adedcda8c8c9657b2e83
#
_entry.id   e116df01e2c1adedcda8c8c9657b2e83
#
_cell.length_a   1.000
_cell.length_b   1.000
_cell.length_c   1.000
_cell.angle_alpha   90.00
_cell.angle_beta   90.00
_cell.angle_gamma   90.00
#
_symmetry.space_group_name_H-M   'P 1'
#
loop_
_entity.id
_entity.type
_entity.pdbx_description
1 polymer ?
#
loop_
_entity_poly.entity_id
_entity_poly.type
_entity_poly.pdbx_seq_one_letter_code
_entity_poly.pdbx_strand_id
1 'polypeptide(L)'
;MKKIGFLSFGHWSDTPGSQVQSASDALLQSIDLAVAAEELGADGAYFRVHHFARQLGTPFPMLAAIGAKTSRIEIGTGVIDMRYENPLAMAEQAGVADLIAGGRLQLGISRGSPEQVIDGYKYFGYVPKEGQSDADMARQHAGVFLKVIDGEGFAQPNPRPMFANPPGLLPIEPQSP
;
A
#
# COMPACT_ATOMS: atom_id res chain seq x y z
N MET A 1 -26.76 -6.20 -6.13
CA MET A 1 -26.58 -6.58 -4.71
C MET A 1 -25.54 -5.62 -4.13
N LYS A 2 -25.64 -5.22 -2.86
CA LYS A 2 -24.61 -4.41 -2.23
C LYS A 2 -23.40 -5.29 -1.90
N LYS A 3 -22.17 -4.76 -2.11
CA LYS A 3 -20.94 -5.43 -1.69
C LYS A 3 -20.77 -5.36 -0.17
N ILE A 4 -20.28 -6.44 0.44
CA ILE A 4 -20.01 -6.53 1.87
C ILE A 4 -18.53 -6.86 2.04
N GLY A 5 -17.82 -6.08 2.84
CA GLY A 5 -16.43 -6.30 3.19
C GLY A 5 -16.18 -5.98 4.65
N PHE A 6 -14.95 -6.19 5.10
CA PHE A 6 -14.51 -5.83 6.43
C PHE A 6 -13.30 -4.90 6.39
N LEU A 7 -13.11 -4.15 7.48
CA LEU A 7 -11.89 -3.39 7.76
C LEU A 7 -11.26 -3.95 9.03
N SER A 8 -10.06 -4.51 8.90
CA SER A 8 -9.27 -4.95 10.05
C SER A 8 -8.32 -3.84 10.50
N PHE A 9 -8.23 -3.63 11.81
CA PHE A 9 -7.24 -2.74 12.41
C PHE A 9 -5.88 -3.41 12.59
N GLY A 10 -5.81 -4.75 12.55
CA GLY A 10 -4.58 -5.54 12.51
C GLY A 10 -3.58 -5.24 13.62
N HIS A 11 -4.06 -4.87 14.82
CA HIS A 11 -3.15 -4.58 15.93
C HIS A 11 -2.90 -5.81 16.80
N TRP A 12 -1.78 -5.81 17.48
CA TRP A 12 -1.40 -6.86 18.42
C TRP A 12 -1.16 -6.29 19.80
N SER A 13 -1.34 -7.14 20.82
CA SER A 13 -1.16 -6.78 22.22
C SER A 13 -0.65 -7.97 23.01
N ASP A 14 0.33 -7.72 23.88
CA ASP A 14 0.84 -8.67 24.85
C ASP A 14 -0.06 -8.82 26.10
N THR A 15 -1.28 -8.32 26.03
CA THR A 15 -2.28 -8.43 27.09
C THR A 15 -2.68 -9.90 27.30
N PRO A 16 -2.77 -10.40 28.55
CA PRO A 16 -3.24 -11.73 28.84
C PRO A 16 -4.59 -12.02 28.20
N GLY A 17 -4.71 -13.16 27.52
CA GLY A 17 -5.94 -13.54 26.77
C GLY A 17 -6.02 -13.05 25.35
N SER A 18 -5.12 -12.19 24.87
CA SER A 18 -5.04 -11.87 23.45
C SER A 18 -4.58 -13.08 22.65
N GLN A 19 -5.26 -13.36 21.54
CA GLN A 19 -4.85 -14.38 20.55
C GLN A 19 -3.85 -13.80 19.54
N VAL A 20 -3.64 -12.47 19.52
CA VAL A 20 -2.72 -11.75 18.63
C VAL A 20 -1.71 -11.03 19.50
N GLN A 21 -0.62 -11.72 19.81
CA GLN A 21 0.37 -11.24 20.77
C GLN A 21 1.61 -10.59 20.13
N SER A 22 1.84 -10.89 18.86
CA SER A 22 2.99 -10.40 18.10
C SER A 22 2.60 -9.80 16.76
N ALA A 23 3.53 -9.05 16.16
CA ALA A 23 3.37 -8.55 14.80
C ALA A 23 3.21 -9.69 13.79
N SER A 24 3.92 -10.79 13.98
CA SER A 24 3.81 -11.98 13.14
C SER A 24 2.41 -12.57 13.19
N ASP A 25 1.84 -12.72 14.40
CA ASP A 25 0.47 -13.23 14.55
C ASP A 25 -0.53 -12.33 13.83
N ALA A 26 -0.40 -11.00 13.98
CA ALA A 26 -1.29 -10.05 13.34
C ALA A 26 -1.25 -10.14 11.81
N LEU A 27 -0.05 -10.29 11.23
CA LEU A 27 0.13 -10.40 9.77
C LEU A 27 -0.42 -11.73 9.23
N LEU A 28 -0.06 -12.85 9.85
CA LEU A 28 -0.51 -14.17 9.40
C LEU A 28 -2.02 -14.34 9.55
N GLN A 29 -2.58 -13.92 10.68
CA GLN A 29 -4.03 -13.94 10.89
C GLN A 29 -4.77 -13.00 9.92
N SER A 30 -4.19 -11.87 9.53
CA SER A 30 -4.80 -10.98 8.54
C SER A 30 -4.90 -11.65 7.17
N ILE A 31 -3.88 -12.43 6.79
CA ILE A 31 -3.91 -13.22 5.56
C ILE A 31 -4.99 -14.32 5.64
N ASP A 32 -5.01 -15.09 6.72
CA ASP A 32 -5.98 -16.17 6.92
C ASP A 32 -7.41 -15.64 7.00
N LEU A 33 -7.62 -14.48 7.64
CA LEU A 33 -8.91 -13.80 7.71
C LEU A 33 -9.43 -13.41 6.32
N ALA A 34 -8.57 -12.90 5.43
CA ALA A 34 -8.98 -12.55 4.07
C ALA A 34 -9.37 -13.80 3.26
N VAL A 35 -8.63 -14.89 3.40
CA VAL A 35 -8.96 -16.19 2.77
C VAL A 35 -10.31 -16.72 3.28
N ALA A 36 -10.50 -16.78 4.59
CA ALA A 36 -11.74 -17.23 5.19
C ALA A 36 -12.94 -16.33 4.81
N ALA A 37 -12.73 -15.02 4.74
CA ALA A 37 -13.78 -14.09 4.31
C ALA A 37 -14.20 -14.34 2.86
N GLU A 38 -13.23 -14.62 1.96
CA GLU A 38 -13.54 -14.99 0.57
C GLU A 38 -14.39 -16.28 0.52
N GLU A 39 -14.02 -17.30 1.30
CA GLU A 39 -14.75 -18.57 1.38
C GLU A 39 -16.19 -18.38 1.89
N LEU A 40 -16.39 -17.46 2.81
CA LEU A 40 -17.70 -17.08 3.34
C LEU A 40 -18.50 -16.15 2.42
N GLY A 41 -17.94 -15.72 1.29
CA GLY A 41 -18.62 -14.92 0.29
C GLY A 41 -18.51 -13.41 0.47
N ALA A 42 -17.59 -12.91 1.32
CA ALA A 42 -17.30 -11.48 1.41
C ALA A 42 -16.73 -10.94 0.09
N ASP A 43 -17.00 -9.67 -0.20
CA ASP A 43 -16.57 -9.00 -1.41
C ASP A 43 -15.28 -8.19 -1.24
N GLY A 44 -14.92 -7.81 0.00
CA GLY A 44 -13.74 -6.98 0.25
C GLY A 44 -13.08 -7.22 1.60
N ALA A 45 -11.75 -7.18 1.61
CA ALA A 45 -10.88 -7.27 2.79
C ALA A 45 -9.97 -6.06 2.83
N TYR A 46 -10.19 -5.17 3.79
CA TYR A 46 -9.46 -3.92 3.92
C TYR A 46 -8.68 -3.89 5.23
N PHE A 47 -7.49 -3.28 5.19
CA PHE A 47 -6.59 -3.23 6.33
C PHE A 47 -6.18 -1.79 6.61
N ARG A 48 -6.21 -1.43 7.89
CA ARG A 48 -5.73 -0.13 8.34
C ARG A 48 -4.21 -0.10 8.28
N VAL A 49 -3.66 1.00 7.78
CA VAL A 49 -2.23 1.28 7.80
C VAL A 49 -1.96 2.41 8.80
N HIS A 50 -0.98 2.19 9.69
CA HIS A 50 -0.63 3.19 10.70
C HIS A 50 0.82 3.03 11.15
N HIS A 51 1.61 4.09 10.95
CA HIS A 51 3.00 4.12 11.37
C HIS A 51 3.14 4.37 12.88
N PHE A 52 4.27 3.99 13.46
CA PHE A 52 4.57 4.15 14.88
C PHE A 52 3.54 3.55 15.84
N ALA A 53 2.76 2.59 15.40
CA ALA A 53 1.77 1.86 16.16
C ALA A 53 2.03 0.37 16.12
N ARG A 54 1.45 -0.39 17.06
CA ARG A 54 1.41 -1.85 16.98
C ARG A 54 0.38 -2.30 15.96
N GLN A 55 0.56 -1.86 14.71
CA GLN A 55 -0.32 -2.08 13.57
C GLN A 55 0.50 -2.25 12.29
N LEU A 56 -0.17 -2.51 11.18
CA LEU A 56 0.47 -2.63 9.86
C LEU A 56 1.07 -1.29 9.42
N GLY A 57 2.38 -1.23 9.25
CA GLY A 57 3.08 -0.02 8.78
C GLY A 57 3.24 0.03 7.25
N THR A 58 3.41 -1.14 6.60
CA THR A 58 3.54 -1.24 5.13
C THR A 58 2.59 -2.33 4.60
N PRO A 59 1.61 -1.97 3.76
CA PRO A 59 0.55 -2.89 3.38
C PRO A 59 0.92 -3.84 2.23
N PHE A 60 1.74 -3.41 1.28
CA PHE A 60 1.90 -4.09 -0.01
C PHE A 60 2.39 -5.54 0.07
N PRO A 61 3.38 -5.91 0.92
CA PRO A 61 3.80 -7.30 1.05
C PRO A 61 2.68 -8.22 1.53
N MET A 62 1.87 -7.75 2.49
CA MET A 62 0.73 -8.51 3.01
C MET A 62 -0.39 -8.60 1.96
N LEU A 63 -0.72 -7.51 1.26
CA LEU A 63 -1.74 -7.50 0.22
C LEU A 63 -1.35 -8.41 -0.95
N ALA A 64 -0.08 -8.43 -1.36
CA ALA A 64 0.42 -9.37 -2.35
C ALA A 64 0.27 -10.83 -1.90
N ALA A 65 0.58 -11.13 -0.63
CA ALA A 65 0.40 -12.47 -0.07
C ALA A 65 -1.08 -12.89 -0.04
N ILE A 66 -1.99 -12.00 0.32
CA ILE A 66 -3.43 -12.22 0.26
C ILE A 66 -3.87 -12.42 -1.20
N GLY A 67 -3.40 -11.55 -2.11
CA GLY A 67 -3.71 -11.63 -3.53
C GLY A 67 -3.35 -12.97 -4.16
N ALA A 68 -2.19 -13.54 -3.77
CA ALA A 68 -1.73 -14.84 -4.22
C ALA A 68 -2.53 -16.03 -3.65
N LYS A 69 -3.21 -15.85 -2.49
CA LYS A 69 -3.99 -16.88 -1.82
C LYS A 69 -5.49 -16.80 -2.08
N THR A 70 -5.96 -15.73 -2.70
CA THR A 70 -7.37 -15.47 -3.01
C THR A 70 -7.59 -15.31 -4.50
N SER A 71 -8.83 -15.37 -4.96
CA SER A 71 -9.16 -15.34 -6.39
C SER A 71 -10.24 -14.32 -6.76
N ARG A 72 -11.02 -13.85 -5.81
CA ARG A 72 -12.23 -13.06 -6.04
C ARG A 72 -12.32 -11.79 -5.18
N ILE A 73 -11.98 -11.89 -3.90
CA ILE A 73 -12.15 -10.81 -2.93
C ILE A 73 -11.31 -9.59 -3.31
N GLU A 74 -11.91 -8.41 -3.28
CA GLU A 74 -11.17 -7.14 -3.37
C GLU A 74 -10.32 -6.98 -2.11
N ILE A 75 -9.07 -6.55 -2.28
CA ILE A 75 -8.14 -6.37 -1.17
C ILE A 75 -7.61 -4.95 -1.17
N GLY A 76 -7.42 -4.36 -0.01
CA GLY A 76 -6.99 -2.98 -0.01
C GLY A 76 -6.67 -2.38 1.35
N THR A 77 -6.59 -1.07 1.36
CA THR A 77 -6.23 -0.29 2.54
C THR A 77 -7.35 0.65 2.98
N GLY A 78 -7.47 0.81 4.27
CA GLY A 78 -8.39 1.77 4.84
C GLY A 78 -7.74 2.55 6.00
N VAL A 79 -6.81 3.44 5.74
CA VAL A 79 -6.24 3.99 4.51
C VAL A 79 -4.71 4.16 4.61
N ILE A 80 -4.03 4.48 3.53
CA ILE A 80 -2.62 4.90 3.52
C ILE A 80 -2.54 6.42 3.77
N ASP A 81 -1.64 6.82 4.64
CA ASP A 81 -1.34 8.23 4.87
C ASP A 81 -0.25 8.72 3.92
N MET A 82 -0.64 9.55 2.96
CA MET A 82 0.26 10.05 1.90
C MET A 82 1.37 10.98 2.41
N ARG A 83 1.37 11.37 3.68
CA ARG A 83 2.50 12.12 4.26
C ARG A 83 3.74 11.26 4.43
N TYR A 84 3.58 9.95 4.55
CA TYR A 84 4.66 8.97 4.79
C TYR A 84 5.19 8.30 3.53
N GLU A 85 4.52 8.47 2.38
CA GLU A 85 4.79 7.69 1.19
C GLU A 85 5.67 8.42 0.18
N ASN A 86 6.65 7.70 -0.39
CA ASN A 86 7.21 8.09 -1.67
C ASN A 86 6.23 7.68 -2.77
N PRO A 87 5.63 8.63 -3.51
CA PRO A 87 4.55 8.30 -4.43
C PRO A 87 4.96 7.40 -5.60
N LEU A 88 6.23 7.49 -6.06
CA LEU A 88 6.73 6.64 -7.14
C LEU A 88 6.97 5.21 -6.65
N ALA A 89 7.65 5.06 -5.51
CA ALA A 89 7.87 3.74 -4.90
C ALA A 89 6.54 3.08 -4.50
N MET A 90 5.58 3.87 -4.02
CA MET A 90 4.24 3.38 -3.73
C MET A 90 3.52 2.87 -4.98
N ALA A 91 3.64 3.58 -6.11
CA ALA A 91 3.03 3.14 -7.37
C ALA A 91 3.64 1.82 -7.87
N GLU A 92 4.97 1.66 -7.79
CA GLU A 92 5.64 0.40 -8.14
C GLU A 92 5.16 -0.75 -7.26
N GLN A 93 5.11 -0.56 -5.94
CA GLN A 93 4.67 -1.60 -4.99
C GLN A 93 3.19 -1.94 -5.18
N ALA A 94 2.36 -0.94 -5.40
CA ALA A 94 0.93 -1.11 -5.69
C ALA A 94 0.71 -1.89 -6.98
N GLY A 95 1.42 -1.53 -8.05
CA GLY A 95 1.36 -2.23 -9.33
C GLY A 95 1.73 -3.71 -9.22
N VAL A 96 2.83 -4.01 -8.51
CA VAL A 96 3.23 -5.41 -8.27
C VAL A 96 2.18 -6.16 -7.46
N ALA A 97 1.64 -5.56 -6.40
CA ALA A 97 0.61 -6.20 -5.58
C ALA A 97 -0.68 -6.43 -6.37
N ASP A 98 -1.07 -5.48 -7.22
CA ASP A 98 -2.27 -5.60 -8.07
C ASP A 98 -2.11 -6.67 -9.15
N LEU A 99 -0.95 -6.75 -9.80
CA LEU A 99 -0.65 -7.81 -10.77
C LEU A 99 -0.73 -9.20 -10.12
N ILE A 100 -0.16 -9.38 -8.92
CA ILE A 100 -0.27 -10.64 -8.16
C ILE A 100 -1.73 -10.93 -7.81
N ALA A 101 -2.49 -9.91 -7.47
CA ALA A 101 -3.91 -10.02 -7.11
C ALA A 101 -4.85 -10.13 -8.33
N GLY A 102 -4.35 -10.02 -9.57
CA GLY A 102 -5.16 -10.09 -10.77
C GLY A 102 -6.15 -8.91 -10.92
N GLY A 103 -5.73 -7.69 -10.58
CA GLY A 103 -6.55 -6.47 -10.73
C GLY A 103 -7.58 -6.25 -9.61
N ARG A 104 -7.36 -6.80 -8.41
CA ARG A 104 -8.30 -6.72 -7.29
C ARG A 104 -7.89 -5.76 -6.18
N LEU A 105 -6.80 -5.01 -6.39
CA LEU A 105 -6.30 -4.07 -5.39
C LEU A 105 -7.17 -2.80 -5.36
N GLN A 106 -7.59 -2.40 -4.17
CA GLN A 106 -8.38 -1.19 -3.91
C GLN A 106 -7.67 -0.34 -2.85
N LEU A 107 -6.99 0.70 -3.26
CA LEU A 107 -6.23 1.54 -2.34
C LEU A 107 -7.04 2.72 -1.83
N GLY A 108 -7.31 2.73 -0.53
CA GLY A 108 -7.74 3.93 0.18
C GLY A 108 -6.53 4.77 0.56
N ILE A 109 -6.51 6.03 0.16
CA ILE A 109 -5.46 7.00 0.49
C ILE A 109 -6.04 8.20 1.23
N SER A 110 -5.23 8.85 2.06
CA SER A 110 -5.65 10.03 2.80
C SER A 110 -4.50 11.03 2.98
N ARG A 111 -4.85 12.20 3.48
CA ARG A 111 -3.88 13.21 3.96
C ARG A 111 -3.39 12.97 5.38
N GLY A 112 -3.81 11.87 5.99
CA GLY A 112 -3.49 11.49 7.36
C GLY A 112 -4.64 11.70 8.36
N SER A 113 -4.46 11.08 9.50
CA SER A 113 -5.32 11.17 10.68
C SER A 113 -4.49 11.64 11.88
N PRO A 114 -5.09 11.90 13.03
CA PRO A 114 -4.34 12.13 14.25
C PRO A 114 -3.35 10.99 14.49
N GLU A 115 -2.09 11.35 14.73
CA GLU A 115 -0.98 10.41 14.88
C GLU A 115 -0.66 10.16 16.35
N GLN A 116 0.00 9.03 16.63
CA GLN A 116 0.53 8.73 17.96
C GLN A 116 1.84 9.49 18.23
N VAL A 117 2.49 10.00 17.18
CA VAL A 117 3.75 10.76 17.25
C VAL A 117 3.61 12.10 16.55
N ILE A 118 4.30 13.11 17.06
CA ILE A 118 4.29 14.44 16.46
C ILE A 118 5.16 14.42 15.21
N ASP A 119 4.60 14.85 14.07
CA ASP A 119 5.30 14.99 12.79
C ASP A 119 6.07 13.74 12.35
N GLY A 120 5.50 12.56 12.55
CA GLY A 120 6.13 11.27 12.30
C GLY A 120 6.69 11.12 10.88
N TYR A 121 6.07 11.74 9.88
CA TYR A 121 6.51 11.75 8.49
C TYR A 121 7.92 12.33 8.29
N LYS A 122 8.39 13.21 9.19
CA LYS A 122 9.74 13.77 9.14
C LYS A 122 10.83 12.70 9.31
N TYR A 123 10.55 11.64 10.07
CA TYR A 123 11.48 10.52 10.24
C TYR A 123 11.61 9.65 8.98
N PHE A 124 10.66 9.75 8.06
CA PHE A 124 10.72 9.17 6.72
C PHE A 124 11.40 10.08 5.70
N GLY A 125 11.89 11.25 6.13
CA GLY A 125 12.57 12.21 5.28
C GLY A 125 11.65 13.20 4.57
N TYR A 126 10.36 13.22 4.91
CA TYR A 126 9.41 14.12 4.28
C TYR A 126 9.19 15.37 5.13
N VAL A 127 9.41 16.53 4.52
CA VAL A 127 9.21 17.82 5.18
C VAL A 127 8.42 18.71 4.23
N PRO A 128 7.30 19.30 4.68
CA PRO A 128 6.58 20.29 3.88
C PRO A 128 7.51 21.44 3.45
N LYS A 129 7.34 21.93 2.24
CA LYS A 129 8.09 23.09 1.75
C LYS A 129 7.70 24.35 2.54
N GLU A 130 8.53 25.37 2.50
CA GLU A 130 8.22 26.65 3.12
C GLU A 130 6.84 27.17 2.66
N GLY A 131 5.99 27.55 3.58
CA GLY A 131 4.63 28.00 3.32
C GLY A 131 3.60 26.90 3.02
N GLN A 132 4.00 25.62 3.09
CA GLN A 132 3.09 24.48 2.90
C GLN A 132 2.79 23.79 4.23
N SER A 133 1.55 23.30 4.36
CA SER A 133 1.17 22.38 5.43
C SER A 133 1.55 20.92 5.07
N ASP A 134 1.53 20.04 6.06
CA ASP A 134 1.64 18.59 5.88
C ASP A 134 0.52 18.04 4.98
N ALA A 135 -0.68 18.61 5.07
CA ALA A 135 -1.80 18.28 4.22
C ALA A 135 -1.57 18.65 2.74
N ASP A 136 -0.86 19.75 2.47
CA ASP A 136 -0.48 20.14 1.10
C ASP A 136 0.58 19.20 0.54
N MET A 137 1.54 18.78 1.35
CA MET A 137 2.52 17.77 0.99
C MET A 137 1.84 16.42 0.67
N ALA A 138 0.91 15.97 1.51
CA ALA A 138 0.14 14.75 1.25
C ALA A 138 -0.65 14.83 -0.06
N ARG A 139 -1.26 16.00 -0.35
CA ARG A 139 -1.99 16.24 -1.61
C ARG A 139 -1.06 16.17 -2.82
N GLN A 140 0.16 16.71 -2.70
CA GLN A 140 1.16 16.61 -3.77
C GLN A 140 1.59 15.16 -4.00
N HIS A 141 1.88 14.39 -2.94
CA HIS A 141 2.22 12.97 -3.05
C HIS A 141 1.09 12.18 -3.71
N ALA A 142 -0.15 12.40 -3.27
CA ALA A 142 -1.31 11.77 -3.89
C ALA A 142 -1.45 12.14 -5.37
N GLY A 143 -1.24 13.41 -5.74
CA GLY A 143 -1.29 13.85 -7.13
C GLY A 143 -0.23 13.20 -8.01
N VAL A 144 1.01 13.04 -7.51
CA VAL A 144 2.06 12.32 -8.23
C VAL A 144 1.69 10.84 -8.37
N PHE A 145 1.25 10.19 -7.30
CA PHE A 145 0.82 8.80 -7.33
C PHE A 145 -0.26 8.54 -8.39
N LEU A 146 -1.32 9.37 -8.41
CA LEU A 146 -2.41 9.23 -9.36
C LEU A 146 -1.93 9.38 -10.81
N LYS A 147 -1.06 10.35 -11.10
CA LYS A 147 -0.49 10.53 -12.43
C LYS A 147 0.34 9.33 -12.89
N VAL A 148 1.09 8.71 -11.99
CA VAL A 148 1.89 7.51 -12.30
C VAL A 148 0.99 6.33 -12.66
N ILE A 149 -0.06 6.08 -11.87
CA ILE A 149 -1.00 4.98 -12.18
C ILE A 149 -1.83 5.25 -13.43
N ASP A 150 -1.99 6.51 -13.83
CA ASP A 150 -2.60 6.91 -15.10
C ASP A 150 -1.63 6.81 -16.29
N GLY A 151 -0.36 6.40 -16.05
CA GLY A 151 0.64 6.18 -17.10
C GLY A 151 1.45 7.42 -17.48
N GLU A 152 1.42 8.50 -16.69
CA GLU A 152 2.25 9.69 -16.95
C GLU A 152 3.73 9.39 -16.68
N GLY A 153 4.59 9.59 -17.67
CA GLY A 153 6.04 9.42 -17.54
C GLY A 153 6.69 10.55 -16.75
N PHE A 154 7.55 10.20 -15.79
CA PHE A 154 8.23 11.16 -14.91
C PHE A 154 9.73 11.33 -15.18
N ALA A 155 10.36 10.35 -15.84
CA ALA A 155 11.79 10.35 -16.09
C ALA A 155 12.12 10.51 -17.57
N GLN A 156 13.21 11.22 -17.85
CA GLN A 156 13.76 11.28 -19.18
C GLN A 156 14.69 10.08 -19.41
N PRO A 157 14.62 9.40 -20.57
CA PRO A 157 15.52 8.31 -20.87
C PRO A 157 16.96 8.80 -20.95
N ASN A 158 17.90 8.03 -20.40
CA ASN A 158 19.31 8.34 -20.52
C ASN A 158 19.74 8.14 -21.98
N PRO A 159 20.26 9.18 -22.66
CA PRO A 159 20.72 9.04 -24.05
C PRO A 159 21.96 8.13 -24.18
N ARG A 160 22.64 7.83 -23.08
CA ARG A 160 23.75 6.88 -23.01
C ARG A 160 23.39 5.76 -22.05
N PRO A 161 22.73 4.70 -22.51
CA PRO A 161 22.41 3.57 -21.64
C PRO A 161 23.72 2.98 -21.09
N MET A 162 23.76 2.73 -19.76
CA MET A 162 24.93 2.13 -19.09
C MET A 162 25.25 0.72 -19.58
N PHE A 163 24.28 0.06 -20.16
CA PHE A 163 24.43 -1.25 -20.77
C PHE A 163 24.06 -1.16 -22.24
N ALA A 164 24.99 -1.52 -23.13
CA ALA A 164 24.63 -1.79 -24.51
C ALA A 164 23.57 -2.91 -24.48
N ASN A 165 22.36 -2.61 -24.93
CA ASN A 165 21.36 -3.64 -25.08
C ASN A 165 21.90 -4.67 -26.08
N PRO A 166 22.18 -5.93 -25.68
CA PRO A 166 22.47 -6.96 -26.66
C PRO A 166 21.29 -7.03 -27.62
N PRO A 167 21.53 -7.33 -28.89
CA PRO A 167 20.45 -7.51 -29.86
C PRO A 167 19.47 -8.54 -29.31
N GLY A 168 18.21 -8.17 -29.12
CA GLY A 168 17.15 -9.05 -28.62
C GLY A 168 16.75 -8.89 -27.15
N LEU A 169 17.39 -8.02 -26.37
CA LEU A 169 16.78 -7.60 -25.09
C LEU A 169 15.70 -6.56 -25.39
N LEU A 170 14.48 -6.94 -25.12
CA LEU A 170 13.39 -5.99 -25.04
C LEU A 170 13.72 -4.98 -23.91
N PRO A 171 13.48 -3.67 -24.13
CA PRO A 171 13.44 -2.77 -22.99
C PRO A 171 12.48 -3.36 -21.97
N ILE A 172 12.84 -3.30 -20.70
CA ILE A 172 11.89 -3.65 -19.63
C ILE A 172 10.72 -2.71 -19.86
N GLU A 173 9.63 -3.25 -20.35
CA GLU A 173 8.41 -2.49 -20.44
C GLU A 173 8.12 -1.97 -19.04
N PRO A 174 7.86 -0.67 -18.86
CA PRO A 174 7.40 -0.19 -17.57
C PRO A 174 6.21 -1.08 -17.20
N GLN A 175 6.27 -1.68 -16.03
CA GLN A 175 5.15 -2.45 -15.51
C GLN A 175 4.00 -1.44 -15.41
N SER A 176 3.15 -1.46 -16.41
CA SER A 176 1.94 -0.68 -16.37
C SER A 176 1.09 -1.21 -15.22
N PRO A 177 0.59 -0.35 -14.34
CA PRO A 177 -0.35 -0.76 -13.31
C PRO A 177 -1.60 -1.41 -13.96
#